data_4e629195df73b5c6ffba6aa02e84e6b6
#
_entry.id   4e629195df73b5c6ffba6aa02e84e6b6
#
_cell.length_a   1.000
_cell.length_b   1.000
_cell.length_c   1.000
_cell.angle_alpha   90.00
_cell.angle_beta   90.00
_cell.angle_gamma   90.00
#
_symmetry.space_group_name_H-M   'P 1'
#
loop_
_entity.id
_entity.type
_entity.pdbx_description
1 polymer ?
#
loop_
_entity_poly.entity_id
_entity_poly.type
_entity_poly.pdbx_seq_one_letter_code
_entity_poly.pdbx_strand_id
1 'polypeptide(L)'
;VSLRRDVLEYKFDGGKEFVDERGRITNYELPEPINWIGWIESKKGTVRANHWHPIQQQKCILISGRYISVFKDLKTPNAPMTTQLMEPGDVVVTEPQVAHTMVFLEDSLFLNLVNGEREHENFGKHTIPYELVDERMRVELLENYKSECRSCGNSRLECVVSLGNSPLANNLLNDENQEDELYPLQMNYCPECHNCQLSHSVPREKMFNEYLYVSSTTETFRKHFSDAADSLIEEFGLREGSFVVDIGSNDGVFLKPLQEKGVSVCGVEPAKNLSYLAEQNGIPTINGYFEDDSTISQIKQEADLVTAFNVFAHSDNLEQITRNAFQIMKSDGCFIVEVQYLYDTLKEVTFDNIYHEH
;
A
#
# COMPACT_ATOMS: atom_id res chain seq x y z
N VAL A 1 -5.37 21.87 -10.12
CA VAL A 1 -6.52 21.27 -10.83
C VAL A 1 -7.10 20.29 -9.86
N SER A 2 -8.27 20.62 -9.29
CA SER A 2 -8.95 19.76 -8.31
C SER A 2 -9.48 18.52 -9.03
N LEU A 3 -8.79 17.40 -8.93
CA LEU A 3 -9.25 16.08 -9.37
C LEU A 3 -10.49 15.59 -8.58
N ARG A 4 -10.94 16.35 -7.58
CA ARG A 4 -11.98 15.98 -6.63
C ARG A 4 -13.41 16.23 -7.10
N ARG A 5 -13.64 16.87 -8.26
CA ARG A 5 -15.01 17.18 -8.74
C ARG A 5 -15.75 15.99 -9.34
N ASP A 6 -15.03 14.92 -9.67
CA ASP A 6 -15.61 13.74 -10.31
C ASP A 6 -15.70 12.53 -9.35
N VAL A 7 -15.38 12.71 -8.06
CA VAL A 7 -15.50 11.67 -7.04
C VAL A 7 -16.93 11.69 -6.50
N LEU A 8 -17.62 10.56 -6.59
CA LEU A 8 -19.04 10.40 -6.25
C LEU A 8 -19.31 10.15 -4.75
N GLU A 9 -18.29 9.78 -4.02
CA GLU A 9 -18.15 9.87 -2.58
C GLU A 9 -16.81 10.53 -2.28
N TYR A 10 -16.79 11.61 -1.54
CA TYR A 10 -15.56 12.35 -1.27
C TYR A 10 -15.57 12.99 0.12
N LYS A 11 -14.37 13.13 0.65
CA LYS A 11 -14.09 13.95 1.80
C LYS A 11 -14.28 15.42 1.42
N PHE A 12 -15.17 16.12 2.12
CA PHE A 12 -15.54 17.48 1.77
C PHE A 12 -14.48 18.49 2.24
N ASP A 13 -13.88 19.20 1.30
CA ASP A 13 -12.84 20.23 1.56
C ASP A 13 -13.39 21.66 1.72
N GLY A 14 -14.70 21.82 1.73
CA GLY A 14 -15.35 23.13 1.77
C GLY A 14 -15.37 23.83 3.12
N GLY A 15 -14.62 23.33 4.10
CA GLY A 15 -14.51 23.92 5.42
C GLY A 15 -13.69 25.22 5.39
N LYS A 16 -14.26 26.32 5.92
CA LYS A 16 -13.51 27.52 6.24
C LYS A 16 -13.04 27.40 7.68
N GLU A 17 -11.73 27.32 7.83
CA GLU A 17 -11.10 27.20 9.14
C GLU A 17 -10.68 28.55 9.69
N PHE A 18 -10.98 28.75 10.96
CA PHE A 18 -10.49 29.88 11.76
C PHE A 18 -9.83 29.35 13.02
N VAL A 19 -8.58 29.75 13.27
CA VAL A 19 -7.79 29.32 14.43
C VAL A 19 -7.37 30.55 15.23
N ASP A 20 -7.62 30.54 16.54
CA ASP A 20 -7.13 31.54 17.48
C ASP A 20 -6.63 30.87 18.78
N GLU A 21 -6.26 31.65 19.77
CA GLU A 21 -5.77 31.16 21.09
C GLU A 21 -6.80 30.29 21.87
N ARG A 22 -8.07 30.34 21.51
CA ARG A 22 -9.15 29.55 22.12
C ARG A 22 -9.38 28.20 21.44
N GLY A 23 -8.79 28.00 20.24
CA GLY A 23 -8.92 26.78 19.46
C GLY A 23 -9.31 27.00 18.02
N ARG A 24 -10.03 26.03 17.46
CA ARG A 24 -10.37 25.96 16.04
C ARG A 24 -11.88 26.00 15.82
N ILE A 25 -12.31 26.76 14.81
CA ILE A 25 -13.67 26.72 14.29
C ILE A 25 -13.59 26.28 12.84
N THR A 26 -14.26 25.18 12.50
CA THR A 26 -14.40 24.72 11.12
C THR A 26 -15.85 24.84 10.70
N ASN A 27 -16.13 25.60 9.64
CA ASN A 27 -17.45 25.81 9.10
C ASN A 27 -17.61 24.99 7.82
N TYR A 28 -18.63 24.15 7.74
CA TYR A 28 -18.97 23.37 6.56
C TYR A 28 -20.20 24.01 5.87
N GLU A 29 -20.06 24.37 4.62
CA GLU A 29 -21.17 24.85 3.81
C GLU A 29 -21.76 23.65 3.05
N LEU A 30 -22.99 23.26 3.38
CA LEU A 30 -23.68 22.16 2.72
C LEU A 30 -24.67 22.73 1.69
N PRO A 31 -24.72 22.15 0.48
CA PRO A 31 -25.52 22.71 -0.63
C PRO A 31 -27.03 22.57 -0.44
N GLU A 32 -27.49 21.76 0.50
CA GLU A 32 -28.89 21.47 0.74
C GLU A 32 -29.29 21.63 2.20
N PRO A 33 -30.55 21.99 2.49
CA PRO A 33 -31.08 22.02 3.84
C PRO A 33 -31.01 20.64 4.52
N ILE A 34 -30.73 20.62 5.81
CA ILE A 34 -30.76 19.42 6.63
C ILE A 34 -31.99 19.48 7.50
N ASN A 35 -32.85 18.46 7.44
CA ASN A 35 -34.04 18.36 8.28
C ASN A 35 -33.99 17.18 9.28
N TRP A 36 -33.00 16.25 9.12
CA TRP A 36 -32.75 15.17 10.06
C TRP A 36 -31.26 15.05 10.36
N ILE A 37 -30.95 14.81 11.65
CA ILE A 37 -29.61 14.48 12.11
C ILE A 37 -29.69 13.13 12.83
N GLY A 38 -28.97 12.14 12.27
CA GLY A 38 -28.82 10.84 12.93
C GLY A 38 -27.52 10.82 13.73
N TRP A 39 -27.60 10.52 15.02
CA TRP A 39 -26.47 10.26 15.90
C TRP A 39 -26.19 8.75 15.86
N ILE A 40 -25.02 8.34 15.36
CA ILE A 40 -24.75 6.93 15.12
C ILE A 40 -23.41 6.55 15.77
N GLU A 41 -23.49 5.59 16.69
CA GLU A 41 -22.32 4.95 17.30
C GLU A 41 -22.04 3.62 16.61
N SER A 42 -20.77 3.30 16.39
CA SER A 42 -20.33 2.07 15.75
C SER A 42 -19.12 1.51 16.46
N LYS A 43 -19.10 0.19 16.64
CA LYS A 43 -18.00 -0.50 17.31
C LYS A 43 -16.88 -0.84 16.32
N LYS A 44 -15.65 -0.83 16.80
CA LYS A 44 -14.48 -1.34 16.06
C LYS A 44 -14.78 -2.70 15.43
N GLY A 45 -14.34 -2.90 14.20
CA GLY A 45 -14.49 -4.12 13.44
C GLY A 45 -15.88 -4.34 12.84
N THR A 46 -16.85 -3.47 13.09
CA THR A 46 -18.18 -3.60 12.49
C THR A 46 -18.25 -2.96 11.11
N VAL A 47 -19.26 -3.36 10.33
CA VAL A 47 -19.58 -2.83 9.01
C VAL A 47 -20.96 -2.17 9.05
N ARG A 48 -21.08 -1.00 8.42
CA ARG A 48 -22.37 -0.37 8.17
C ARG A 48 -22.53 -0.04 6.69
N ALA A 49 -23.74 0.30 6.31
CA ALA A 49 -24.18 0.55 4.95
C ALA A 49 -24.27 -0.75 4.13
N ASN A 50 -23.34 -1.08 3.24
CA ASN A 50 -23.50 -2.15 2.25
C ASN A 50 -24.77 -1.97 1.41
N HIS A 51 -24.97 -0.74 0.92
CA HIS A 51 -26.14 -0.37 0.14
C HIS A 51 -25.86 0.85 -0.76
N TRP A 52 -26.86 1.24 -1.54
CA TRP A 52 -26.87 2.48 -2.29
C TRP A 52 -28.25 3.14 -2.25
N HIS A 53 -28.31 4.43 -2.58
CA HIS A 53 -29.52 5.23 -2.62
C HIS A 53 -29.88 5.61 -4.05
N PRO A 54 -31.10 5.32 -4.54
CA PRO A 54 -31.51 5.66 -5.90
C PRO A 54 -31.53 7.15 -6.22
N ILE A 55 -31.97 7.96 -5.25
CA ILE A 55 -32.21 9.39 -5.42
C ILE A 55 -31.67 10.25 -4.28
N GLN A 56 -31.40 9.67 -3.11
CA GLN A 56 -30.97 10.42 -1.92
C GLN A 56 -29.46 10.62 -1.93
N GLN A 57 -29.00 11.83 -1.68
CA GLN A 57 -27.65 12.14 -1.31
C GLN A 57 -27.49 11.96 0.22
N GLN A 58 -26.50 11.19 0.64
CA GLN A 58 -26.19 11.01 2.07
C GLN A 58 -24.97 11.85 2.44
N LYS A 59 -25.01 12.48 3.59
CA LYS A 59 -23.90 13.23 4.16
C LYS A 59 -23.60 12.73 5.56
N CYS A 60 -22.34 12.45 5.85
CA CYS A 60 -21.89 12.03 7.17
C CYS A 60 -20.73 12.90 7.63
N ILE A 61 -20.73 13.32 8.89
CA ILE A 61 -19.59 13.96 9.54
C ILE A 61 -19.08 13.06 10.66
N LEU A 62 -17.81 12.69 10.61
CA LEU A 62 -17.16 11.90 11.64
C LEU A 62 -16.78 12.78 12.82
N ILE A 63 -17.23 12.45 14.01
CA ILE A 63 -16.97 13.19 15.26
C ILE A 63 -15.79 12.59 16.01
N SER A 64 -15.72 11.26 16.09
CA SER A 64 -14.63 10.55 16.77
C SER A 64 -14.46 9.15 16.19
N GLY A 65 -13.26 8.57 16.38
CA GLY A 65 -12.85 7.28 15.84
C GLY A 65 -12.33 7.39 14.40
N ARG A 66 -12.13 6.26 13.74
CA ARG A 66 -11.68 6.17 12.33
C ARG A 66 -12.41 5.02 11.63
N TYR A 67 -12.71 5.19 10.35
CA TYR A 67 -13.24 4.13 9.51
C TYR A 67 -12.76 4.23 8.08
N ILE A 68 -12.75 3.10 7.38
CA ILE A 68 -12.51 3.05 5.95
C ILE A 68 -13.87 3.19 5.25
N SER A 69 -14.02 4.25 4.45
CA SER A 69 -15.12 4.37 3.50
C SER A 69 -14.78 3.60 2.24
N VAL A 70 -15.65 2.68 1.85
CA VAL A 70 -15.53 1.90 0.62
C VAL A 70 -16.70 2.24 -0.28
N PHE A 71 -16.43 2.60 -1.53
CA PHE A 71 -17.48 3.05 -2.44
C PHE A 71 -17.22 2.65 -3.90
N LYS A 72 -18.32 2.58 -4.66
CA LYS A 72 -18.31 2.24 -6.08
C LYS A 72 -19.43 2.99 -6.82
N ASP A 73 -19.09 3.63 -7.93
CA ASP A 73 -20.08 4.23 -8.84
C ASP A 73 -20.86 3.14 -9.59
N LEU A 74 -22.19 3.12 -9.43
CA LEU A 74 -23.04 2.19 -10.15
C LEU A 74 -23.57 2.74 -11.48
N LYS A 75 -23.33 4.04 -11.77
CA LYS A 75 -23.68 4.68 -13.06
C LYS A 75 -22.69 4.30 -14.15
N THR A 76 -21.44 4.11 -13.77
CA THR A 76 -20.34 3.79 -14.69
C THR A 76 -20.13 2.28 -14.74
N PRO A 77 -20.29 1.63 -15.90
CA PRO A 77 -19.97 0.23 -16.06
C PRO A 77 -18.51 -0.07 -15.67
N ASN A 78 -18.30 -1.11 -14.90
CA ASN A 78 -16.98 -1.54 -14.42
C ASN A 78 -16.20 -0.47 -13.62
N ALA A 79 -16.91 0.48 -13.00
CA ALA A 79 -16.26 1.44 -12.11
C ALA A 79 -15.47 0.71 -11.02
N PRO A 80 -14.25 1.15 -10.73
CA PRO A 80 -13.44 0.54 -9.67
C PRO A 80 -14.07 0.77 -8.31
N MET A 81 -13.81 -0.14 -7.38
CA MET A 81 -14.02 0.09 -5.98
C MET A 81 -12.90 0.97 -5.44
N THR A 82 -13.24 1.94 -4.60
CA THR A 82 -12.28 2.88 -4.00
C THR A 82 -12.41 2.84 -2.49
N THR A 83 -11.29 2.98 -1.80
CA THR A 83 -11.25 3.09 -0.32
C THR A 83 -10.71 4.44 0.09
N GLN A 84 -11.23 4.99 1.19
CA GLN A 84 -10.73 6.23 1.78
C GLN A 84 -10.79 6.15 3.31
N LEU A 85 -9.69 6.49 3.97
CA LEU A 85 -9.67 6.66 5.43
C LEU A 85 -10.41 7.94 5.81
N MET A 86 -11.28 7.80 6.79
CA MET A 86 -12.04 8.89 7.38
C MET A 86 -11.58 9.15 8.81
N GLU A 87 -11.33 10.42 9.13
CA GLU A 87 -10.84 10.91 10.42
C GLU A 87 -11.81 11.94 11.03
N PRO A 88 -11.73 12.21 12.35
CA PRO A 88 -12.60 13.18 12.99
C PRO A 88 -12.53 14.56 12.31
N GLY A 89 -13.70 15.11 12.02
CA GLY A 89 -13.88 16.37 11.28
C GLY A 89 -14.08 16.18 9.77
N ASP A 90 -13.93 14.96 9.25
CA ASP A 90 -14.21 14.71 7.84
C ASP A 90 -15.71 14.64 7.57
N VAL A 91 -16.09 15.21 6.44
CA VAL A 91 -17.46 15.12 5.90
C VAL A 91 -17.43 14.30 4.62
N VAL A 92 -18.20 13.23 4.60
CA VAL A 92 -18.43 12.41 3.42
C VAL A 92 -19.75 12.79 2.77
N VAL A 93 -19.73 12.99 1.47
CA VAL A 93 -20.94 13.15 0.66
C VAL A 93 -21.04 11.99 -0.31
N THR A 94 -22.06 11.17 -0.14
CA THR A 94 -22.36 10.03 -1.00
C THR A 94 -23.49 10.41 -1.96
N GLU A 95 -23.16 10.43 -3.25
CA GLU A 95 -24.13 10.77 -4.30
C GLU A 95 -25.12 9.64 -4.57
N PRO A 96 -26.31 9.92 -5.14
CA PRO A 96 -27.22 8.88 -5.59
C PRO A 96 -26.57 7.90 -6.56
N GLN A 97 -26.91 6.63 -6.44
CA GLN A 97 -26.39 5.50 -7.22
C GLN A 97 -24.88 5.23 -6.99
N VAL A 98 -24.37 5.61 -5.83
CA VAL A 98 -23.05 5.18 -5.33
C VAL A 98 -23.28 4.14 -4.24
N ALA A 99 -22.80 2.91 -4.47
CA ALA A 99 -22.74 1.91 -3.42
C ALA A 99 -21.65 2.29 -2.43
N HIS A 100 -21.94 2.20 -1.15
CA HIS A 100 -21.01 2.59 -0.09
C HIS A 100 -21.08 1.69 1.12
N THR A 101 -19.96 1.62 1.83
CA THR A 101 -19.79 0.81 3.05
C THR A 101 -18.81 1.50 3.97
N MET A 102 -19.01 1.35 5.27
CA MET A 102 -18.12 1.85 6.32
C MET A 102 -17.56 0.66 7.10
N VAL A 103 -16.25 0.52 7.16
CA VAL A 103 -15.55 -0.49 7.97
C VAL A 103 -14.82 0.22 9.10
N PHE A 104 -15.22 -0.01 10.34
CA PHE A 104 -14.77 0.78 11.49
C PHE A 104 -13.45 0.23 12.06
N LEU A 105 -12.39 1.05 12.01
CA LEU A 105 -11.09 0.74 12.60
C LEU A 105 -11.05 0.98 14.11
N GLU A 106 -11.93 1.84 14.60
CA GLU A 106 -12.06 2.22 16.01
C GLU A 106 -13.53 2.37 16.39
N ASP A 107 -13.84 2.38 17.70
CA ASP A 107 -15.14 2.79 18.19
C ASP A 107 -15.38 4.22 17.71
N SER A 108 -16.43 4.43 16.95
CA SER A 108 -16.64 5.66 16.20
C SER A 108 -18.01 6.25 16.45
N LEU A 109 -18.07 7.59 16.41
CA LEU A 109 -19.30 8.38 16.45
C LEU A 109 -19.35 9.25 15.21
N PHE A 110 -20.46 9.20 14.48
CA PHE A 110 -20.69 10.09 13.35
C PHE A 110 -22.14 10.60 13.30
N LEU A 111 -22.31 11.75 12.69
CA LEU A 111 -23.60 12.32 12.39
C LEU A 111 -23.96 12.03 10.94
N ASN A 112 -25.15 11.50 10.72
CA ASN A 112 -25.74 11.40 9.39
C ASN A 112 -26.68 12.59 9.19
N LEU A 113 -26.39 13.39 8.16
CA LEU A 113 -27.09 14.63 7.84
C LEU A 113 -27.98 14.34 6.64
N VAL A 114 -29.28 14.42 6.82
CA VAL A 114 -30.24 13.98 5.80
C VAL A 114 -31.15 15.14 5.39
N ASN A 115 -31.33 15.28 4.09
CA ASN A 115 -32.40 16.04 3.48
C ASN A 115 -33.47 15.07 2.98
N GLY A 116 -34.72 15.20 3.46
CA GLY A 116 -35.83 14.32 3.07
C GLY A 116 -36.36 13.47 4.23
N GLU A 117 -37.10 12.40 3.90
CA GLU A 117 -37.68 11.49 4.87
C GLU A 117 -36.70 10.41 5.33
N ARG A 118 -36.65 10.15 6.62
CA ARG A 118 -35.87 9.06 7.22
C ARG A 118 -36.70 8.28 8.22
N GLU A 119 -37.78 7.67 7.74
CA GLU A 119 -38.58 6.78 8.58
C GLU A 119 -38.04 5.36 8.48
N HIS A 120 -37.75 4.73 9.63
CA HIS A 120 -37.29 3.34 9.69
C HIS A 120 -38.25 2.35 9.01
N GLU A 121 -39.53 2.64 9.04
CA GLU A 121 -40.59 1.83 8.39
C GLU A 121 -40.52 1.88 6.86
N ASN A 122 -39.93 2.92 6.29
CA ASN A 122 -39.78 3.14 4.86
C ASN A 122 -38.33 2.91 4.33
N PHE A 123 -37.45 2.40 5.19
CA PHE A 123 -36.03 2.25 4.87
C PHE A 123 -35.79 1.51 3.53
N GLY A 124 -36.53 0.45 3.25
CA GLY A 124 -36.41 -0.32 2.01
C GLY A 124 -36.83 0.41 0.72
N LYS A 125 -37.49 1.57 0.81
CA LYS A 125 -37.86 2.37 -0.38
C LYS A 125 -36.70 3.26 -0.87
N HIS A 126 -35.82 3.66 0.04
CA HIS A 126 -34.77 4.65 -0.23
C HIS A 126 -33.37 4.05 -0.18
N THR A 127 -33.26 2.77 0.17
CA THR A 127 -32.00 2.06 0.38
C THR A 127 -32.08 0.69 -0.26
N ILE A 128 -31.20 0.43 -1.23
CA ILE A 128 -31.13 -0.85 -1.92
C ILE A 128 -29.87 -1.57 -1.45
N PRO A 129 -29.99 -2.79 -0.87
CA PRO A 129 -28.83 -3.57 -0.45
C PRO A 129 -27.87 -3.82 -1.61
N TYR A 130 -26.60 -3.68 -1.31
CA TYR A 130 -25.50 -3.98 -2.24
C TYR A 130 -24.28 -4.37 -1.40
N GLU A 131 -23.95 -5.64 -1.36
CA GLU A 131 -22.81 -6.13 -0.59
C GLU A 131 -21.51 -5.74 -1.30
N LEU A 132 -20.97 -4.59 -0.93
CA LEU A 132 -19.70 -4.08 -1.44
C LEU A 132 -18.51 -4.63 -0.65
N VAL A 133 -18.72 -4.89 0.64
CA VAL A 133 -17.75 -5.49 1.55
C VAL A 133 -18.37 -6.70 2.21
N ASP A 134 -17.92 -7.89 1.85
CA ASP A 134 -18.23 -9.15 2.49
C ASP A 134 -17.34 -9.39 3.72
N GLU A 135 -17.50 -10.51 4.40
CA GLU A 135 -16.73 -10.83 5.62
C GLU A 135 -15.23 -10.99 5.33
N ARG A 136 -14.85 -11.56 4.18
CA ARG A 136 -13.45 -11.71 3.78
C ARG A 136 -12.80 -10.34 3.57
N MET A 137 -13.46 -9.47 2.78
CA MET A 137 -12.99 -8.11 2.53
C MET A 137 -12.93 -7.29 3.82
N ARG A 138 -13.89 -7.49 4.74
CA ARG A 138 -13.87 -6.84 6.05
C ARG A 138 -12.59 -7.16 6.83
N VAL A 139 -12.24 -8.45 6.92
CA VAL A 139 -11.01 -8.90 7.59
C VAL A 139 -9.79 -8.32 6.90
N GLU A 140 -9.75 -8.40 5.57
CA GLU A 140 -8.66 -7.86 4.75
C GLU A 140 -8.44 -6.35 5.01
N LEU A 141 -9.53 -5.56 5.01
CA LEU A 141 -9.47 -4.13 5.29
C LEU A 141 -9.00 -3.82 6.72
N LEU A 142 -9.40 -4.62 7.70
CA LEU A 142 -9.02 -4.41 9.10
C LEU A 142 -7.55 -4.77 9.38
N GLU A 143 -7.01 -5.76 8.70
CA GLU A 143 -5.65 -6.29 8.94
C GLU A 143 -4.60 -5.61 8.06
N ASN A 144 -4.93 -5.36 6.80
CA ASN A 144 -3.95 -4.99 5.77
C ASN A 144 -4.04 -3.54 5.28
N TYR A 145 -5.08 -2.79 5.68
CA TYR A 145 -5.17 -1.38 5.32
C TYR A 145 -4.16 -0.53 6.10
N LYS A 146 -3.40 0.29 5.38
CA LYS A 146 -2.38 1.19 5.94
C LYS A 146 -2.96 2.57 6.20
N SER A 147 -3.33 2.79 7.43
CA SER A 147 -3.90 4.07 7.92
C SER A 147 -2.84 5.14 8.20
N GLU A 148 -1.57 4.77 8.21
CA GLU A 148 -0.45 5.65 8.52
C GLU A 148 0.64 5.54 7.46
N CYS A 149 1.40 6.62 7.30
CA CYS A 149 2.55 6.65 6.42
C CYS A 149 3.66 5.74 6.94
N ARG A 150 4.14 4.80 6.11
CA ARG A 150 5.22 3.87 6.47
C ARG A 150 6.54 4.57 6.77
N SER A 151 6.73 5.80 6.26
CA SER A 151 7.96 6.55 6.43
C SER A 151 7.95 7.47 7.66
N CYS A 152 6.85 8.19 7.94
CA CYS A 152 6.83 9.20 8.99
C CYS A 152 5.71 9.04 10.03
N GLY A 153 4.83 8.04 9.88
CA GLY A 153 3.72 7.78 10.81
C GLY A 153 2.53 8.74 10.69
N ASN A 154 2.54 9.68 9.73
CA ASN A 154 1.41 10.60 9.55
C ASN A 154 0.16 9.83 9.10
N SER A 155 -0.97 10.07 9.78
CA SER A 155 -2.26 9.44 9.45
C SER A 155 -3.04 10.15 8.33
N ARG A 156 -2.66 11.39 7.98
CA ARG A 156 -3.32 12.15 6.91
C ARG A 156 -2.76 11.74 5.54
N LEU A 157 -3.28 10.65 5.02
CA LEU A 157 -2.94 10.15 3.70
C LEU A 157 -4.02 10.55 2.68
N GLU A 158 -3.60 11.00 1.51
CA GLU A 158 -4.49 11.40 0.42
C GLU A 158 -4.45 10.37 -0.70
N CYS A 159 -5.62 9.83 -1.10
CA CYS A 159 -5.71 8.98 -2.28
C CYS A 159 -5.37 9.79 -3.53
N VAL A 160 -4.36 9.38 -4.29
CA VAL A 160 -3.95 10.03 -5.54
C VAL A 160 -4.38 9.24 -6.77
N VAL A 161 -4.43 7.91 -6.67
CA VAL A 161 -4.95 7.06 -7.73
C VAL A 161 -5.55 5.79 -7.12
N SER A 162 -6.69 5.36 -7.66
CA SER A 162 -7.27 4.05 -7.37
C SER A 162 -7.52 3.32 -8.68
N LEU A 163 -6.98 2.10 -8.77
CA LEU A 163 -7.20 1.18 -9.89
C LEU A 163 -8.26 0.12 -9.55
N GLY A 164 -8.93 0.27 -8.38
CA GLY A 164 -9.93 -0.65 -7.88
C GLY A 164 -9.31 -1.92 -7.29
N ASN A 165 -10.02 -3.04 -7.40
CA ASN A 165 -9.51 -4.33 -6.98
C ASN A 165 -8.87 -5.04 -8.16
N SER A 166 -7.65 -5.51 -7.97
CA SER A 166 -6.86 -6.21 -9.00
C SER A 166 -6.27 -7.49 -8.44
N PRO A 167 -6.04 -8.51 -9.28
CA PRO A 167 -5.27 -9.68 -8.88
C PRO A 167 -3.80 -9.32 -8.69
N LEU A 168 -3.05 -10.21 -8.05
CA LEU A 168 -1.60 -10.07 -7.93
C LEU A 168 -0.93 -10.32 -9.29
N ALA A 169 -0.02 -9.43 -9.69
CA ALA A 169 0.60 -9.45 -11.02
C ALA A 169 1.32 -10.76 -11.36
N ASN A 170 1.97 -11.39 -10.36
CA ASN A 170 2.76 -12.61 -10.54
C ASN A 170 2.04 -13.89 -10.09
N ASN A 171 0.77 -13.81 -9.71
CA ASN A 171 -0.05 -14.98 -9.34
C ASN A 171 -0.82 -15.52 -10.55
N LEU A 172 -0.13 -16.20 -11.47
CA LEU A 172 -0.73 -16.74 -12.68
C LEU A 172 -1.65 -17.92 -12.34
N LEU A 173 -2.86 -17.92 -12.92
CA LEU A 173 -3.81 -19.00 -12.75
C LEU A 173 -3.36 -20.26 -13.51
N ASN A 174 -3.55 -21.41 -12.90
CA ASN A 174 -3.25 -22.73 -13.53
C ASN A 174 -4.45 -23.33 -14.25
N ASP A 175 -5.65 -22.83 -14.00
CA ASP A 175 -6.91 -23.32 -14.54
C ASP A 175 -7.84 -22.14 -14.89
N GLU A 176 -8.49 -22.18 -16.05
CA GLU A 176 -9.42 -21.15 -16.52
C GLU A 176 -10.67 -20.99 -15.63
N ASN A 177 -10.98 -21.99 -14.80
CA ASN A 177 -12.10 -21.93 -13.86
C ASN A 177 -11.67 -21.47 -12.45
N GLN A 178 -10.39 -21.22 -12.22
CA GLN A 178 -9.88 -20.69 -10.95
C GLN A 178 -10.25 -19.20 -10.86
N GLU A 179 -10.85 -18.79 -9.74
CA GLU A 179 -11.12 -17.39 -9.46
C GLU A 179 -9.87 -16.71 -8.87
N ASP A 180 -9.56 -15.50 -9.37
CA ASP A 180 -8.51 -14.67 -8.80
C ASP A 180 -8.88 -14.13 -7.41
N GLU A 181 -7.91 -14.11 -6.52
CA GLU A 181 -8.00 -13.28 -5.33
C GLU A 181 -7.74 -11.81 -5.71
N LEU A 182 -8.70 -10.95 -5.41
CA LEU A 182 -8.61 -9.52 -5.72
C LEU A 182 -8.27 -8.72 -4.47
N TYR A 183 -7.35 -7.77 -4.61
CA TYR A 183 -6.91 -6.86 -3.55
C TYR A 183 -7.06 -5.41 -4.01
N PRO A 184 -7.37 -4.45 -3.10
CA PRO A 184 -7.38 -3.04 -3.44
C PRO A 184 -6.02 -2.58 -3.95
N LEU A 185 -6.02 -1.93 -5.12
CA LEU A 185 -4.83 -1.33 -5.72
C LEU A 185 -5.03 0.19 -5.76
N GLN A 186 -4.61 0.84 -4.70
CA GLN A 186 -4.77 2.27 -4.50
C GLN A 186 -3.48 2.85 -3.94
N MET A 187 -3.03 3.96 -4.50
CA MET A 187 -1.87 4.70 -4.02
C MET A 187 -2.31 5.93 -3.23
N ASN A 188 -1.72 6.09 -2.05
CA ASN A 188 -1.90 7.22 -1.17
C ASN A 188 -0.61 8.04 -1.09
N TYR A 189 -0.77 9.36 -1.01
CA TYR A 189 0.29 10.34 -0.83
C TYR A 189 0.29 10.89 0.60
N CYS A 190 1.46 11.01 1.19
CA CYS A 190 1.65 11.67 2.47
C CYS A 190 2.05 13.13 2.28
N PRO A 191 1.22 14.11 2.67
CA PRO A 191 1.56 15.53 2.50
C PRO A 191 2.67 16.02 3.44
N GLU A 192 3.00 15.27 4.49
CA GLU A 192 4.05 15.64 5.45
C GLU A 192 5.45 15.30 4.95
N CYS A 193 5.69 14.08 4.47
CA CYS A 193 7.02 13.65 4.04
C CYS A 193 7.12 13.35 2.54
N HIS A 194 6.05 13.56 1.79
CA HIS A 194 5.95 13.35 0.33
C HIS A 194 6.12 11.89 -0.13
N ASN A 195 6.03 10.93 0.81
CA ASN A 195 6.02 9.52 0.46
C ASN A 195 4.72 9.14 -0.25
N CYS A 196 4.81 8.30 -1.29
CA CYS A 196 3.68 7.61 -1.88
C CYS A 196 3.73 6.13 -1.51
N GLN A 197 2.59 5.57 -1.16
CA GLN A 197 2.50 4.18 -0.73
C GLN A 197 1.16 3.57 -1.12
N LEU A 198 1.12 2.25 -1.24
CA LEU A 198 -0.14 1.53 -1.40
C LEU A 198 -0.99 1.64 -0.12
N SER A 199 -2.31 1.74 -0.30
CA SER A 199 -3.28 1.74 0.80
C SER A 199 -3.42 0.39 1.49
N HIS A 200 -2.99 -0.68 0.83
CA HIS A 200 -3.05 -2.07 1.29
C HIS A 200 -1.70 -2.74 1.19
N SER A 201 -1.39 -3.59 2.17
CA SER A 201 -0.28 -4.54 2.09
C SER A 201 -0.83 -5.94 1.95
N VAL A 202 -0.57 -6.58 0.85
CA VAL A 202 -0.86 -8.00 0.72
C VAL A 202 0.16 -8.77 1.57
N PRO A 203 -0.26 -9.83 2.32
CA PRO A 203 0.68 -10.63 3.10
C PRO A 203 1.86 -11.10 2.24
N ARG A 204 3.08 -10.80 2.69
CA ARG A 204 4.33 -11.07 1.95
C ARG A 204 4.49 -12.52 1.53
N GLU A 205 3.96 -13.46 2.35
CA GLU A 205 3.99 -14.89 2.09
C GLU A 205 3.20 -15.29 0.84
N LYS A 206 2.15 -14.53 0.50
CA LYS A 206 1.36 -14.74 -0.72
C LYS A 206 2.07 -14.23 -1.98
N MET A 207 2.90 -13.22 -1.82
CA MET A 207 3.60 -12.59 -2.95
C MET A 207 4.97 -13.20 -3.22
N PHE A 208 5.73 -13.56 -2.16
CA PHE A 208 7.17 -13.79 -2.29
C PHE A 208 7.65 -15.19 -1.87
N ASN A 209 6.80 -16.09 -1.32
CA ASN A 209 7.26 -17.46 -0.98
C ASN A 209 7.62 -18.31 -2.20
N GLU A 210 6.94 -18.08 -3.34
CA GLU A 210 7.27 -18.59 -4.66
C GLU A 210 7.15 -17.46 -5.65
N TYR A 211 8.24 -17.09 -6.30
CA TYR A 211 8.26 -15.94 -7.19
C TYR A 211 8.66 -16.34 -8.60
N LEU A 212 7.84 -16.00 -9.58
CA LEU A 212 8.02 -16.47 -10.94
C LEU A 212 9.05 -15.66 -11.74
N TYR A 213 9.29 -14.42 -11.33
CA TYR A 213 10.20 -13.54 -12.02
C TYR A 213 11.66 -13.88 -11.69
N VAL A 214 12.46 -14.23 -12.72
CA VAL A 214 13.88 -14.54 -12.60
C VAL A 214 14.68 -13.40 -13.22
N SER A 215 15.47 -12.69 -12.44
CA SER A 215 16.16 -11.46 -12.85
C SER A 215 17.19 -11.69 -13.97
N SER A 216 17.84 -12.85 -14.02
CA SER A 216 18.84 -13.16 -15.06
C SER A 216 18.26 -13.47 -16.44
N THR A 217 16.93 -13.49 -16.62
CA THR A 217 16.31 -13.91 -17.89
C THR A 217 16.59 -12.96 -19.05
N THR A 218 16.79 -11.67 -18.81
CA THR A 218 17.03 -10.68 -19.86
C THR A 218 18.51 -10.25 -19.91
N GLU A 219 19.02 -10.01 -21.12
CA GLU A 219 20.40 -9.52 -21.32
C GLU A 219 20.57 -8.12 -20.73
N THR A 220 19.54 -7.28 -20.84
CA THR A 220 19.56 -5.92 -20.31
C THR A 220 19.78 -5.91 -18.80
N PHE A 221 19.07 -6.76 -18.05
CA PHE A 221 19.25 -6.85 -16.60
C PHE A 221 20.60 -7.43 -16.21
N ARG A 222 21.06 -8.49 -16.90
CA ARG A 222 22.40 -9.03 -16.65
C ARG A 222 23.47 -7.97 -16.84
N LYS A 223 23.37 -7.17 -17.93
CA LYS A 223 24.29 -6.07 -18.18
C LYS A 223 24.20 -4.99 -17.10
N HIS A 224 22.99 -4.56 -16.73
CA HIS A 224 22.76 -3.56 -15.69
C HIS A 224 23.42 -3.97 -14.36
N PHE A 225 23.20 -5.19 -13.91
CA PHE A 225 23.80 -5.68 -12.66
C PHE A 225 25.31 -5.89 -12.73
N SER A 226 25.84 -6.26 -13.90
CA SER A 226 27.29 -6.30 -14.10
C SER A 226 27.91 -4.91 -14.03
N ASP A 227 27.31 -3.92 -14.71
CA ASP A 227 27.77 -2.53 -14.70
C ASP A 227 27.66 -1.92 -13.28
N ALA A 228 26.57 -2.24 -12.54
CA ALA A 228 26.38 -1.82 -11.15
C ALA A 228 27.46 -2.42 -10.25
N ALA A 229 27.75 -3.71 -10.37
CA ALA A 229 28.81 -4.36 -9.60
C ALA A 229 30.18 -3.72 -9.84
N ASP A 230 30.51 -3.40 -11.10
CA ASP A 230 31.74 -2.72 -11.45
C ASP A 230 31.86 -1.33 -10.83
N SER A 231 30.78 -0.56 -10.92
CA SER A 231 30.70 0.79 -10.32
C SER A 231 30.87 0.75 -8.80
N LEU A 232 30.23 -0.21 -8.13
CA LEU A 232 30.31 -0.34 -6.67
C LEU A 232 31.69 -0.81 -6.21
N ILE A 233 32.36 -1.69 -6.99
CA ILE A 233 33.74 -2.10 -6.72
C ILE A 233 34.67 -0.87 -6.78
N GLU A 234 34.53 -0.04 -7.80
CA GLU A 234 35.35 1.15 -7.98
C GLU A 234 35.06 2.21 -6.90
N GLU A 235 33.79 2.51 -6.66
CA GLU A 235 33.35 3.56 -5.74
C GLU A 235 33.70 3.26 -4.27
N PHE A 236 33.46 2.01 -3.83
CA PHE A 236 33.70 1.59 -2.43
C PHE A 236 35.01 0.84 -2.24
N GLY A 237 35.83 0.68 -3.27
CA GLY A 237 37.11 0.01 -3.18
C GLY A 237 37.03 -1.46 -2.77
N LEU A 238 35.97 -2.16 -3.20
CA LEU A 238 35.73 -3.55 -2.83
C LEU A 238 36.84 -4.44 -3.42
N ARG A 239 37.30 -5.42 -2.64
CA ARG A 239 38.41 -6.29 -2.98
C ARG A 239 38.26 -7.64 -2.27
N GLU A 240 39.24 -8.51 -2.47
CA GLU A 240 39.34 -9.74 -1.69
C GLU A 240 39.30 -9.45 -0.18
N GLY A 241 38.40 -10.12 0.54
CA GLY A 241 38.09 -9.87 1.96
C GLY A 241 36.96 -8.89 2.24
N SER A 242 36.48 -8.13 1.24
CA SER A 242 35.22 -7.38 1.35
C SER A 242 34.03 -8.33 1.33
N PHE A 243 32.94 -7.94 2.02
CA PHE A 243 31.70 -8.73 2.12
C PHE A 243 30.48 -7.90 1.77
N VAL A 244 29.66 -8.41 0.84
CA VAL A 244 28.44 -7.77 0.36
C VAL A 244 27.23 -8.66 0.65
N VAL A 245 26.17 -8.06 1.22
CA VAL A 245 24.89 -8.72 1.43
C VAL A 245 23.85 -8.07 0.51
N ASP A 246 23.11 -8.86 -0.26
CA ASP A 246 22.06 -8.39 -1.16
C ASP A 246 20.70 -8.86 -0.69
N ILE A 247 19.77 -7.92 -0.50
CA ILE A 247 18.40 -8.16 -0.03
C ILE A 247 17.50 -8.40 -1.24
N GLY A 248 16.70 -9.50 -1.20
CA GLY A 248 15.89 -9.94 -2.33
C GLY A 248 16.77 -10.32 -3.53
N SER A 249 17.83 -11.07 -3.26
CA SER A 249 18.91 -11.34 -4.22
C SER A 249 18.51 -12.12 -5.47
N ASN A 250 17.24 -12.56 -5.55
CA ASN A 250 16.68 -13.35 -6.63
C ASN A 250 17.57 -14.57 -6.96
N ASP A 251 17.94 -14.80 -8.19
CA ASP A 251 18.81 -15.89 -8.63
C ASP A 251 20.33 -15.59 -8.51
N GLY A 252 20.69 -14.50 -7.81
CA GLY A 252 22.07 -14.09 -7.56
C GLY A 252 22.74 -13.33 -8.71
N VAL A 253 21.97 -12.84 -9.67
CA VAL A 253 22.47 -12.18 -10.88
C VAL A 253 23.38 -10.98 -10.59
N PHE A 254 23.08 -10.19 -9.55
CA PHE A 254 23.94 -9.07 -9.11
C PHE A 254 25.17 -9.54 -8.34
N LEU A 255 25.02 -10.55 -7.49
CA LEU A 255 26.13 -11.04 -6.64
C LEU A 255 27.18 -11.80 -7.43
N LYS A 256 26.83 -12.41 -8.56
CA LYS A 256 27.72 -13.22 -9.37
C LYS A 256 28.94 -12.45 -9.88
N PRO A 257 28.81 -11.27 -10.53
CA PRO A 257 29.96 -10.48 -10.96
C PRO A 257 30.86 -10.00 -9.81
N LEU A 258 30.31 -9.72 -8.63
CA LEU A 258 31.09 -9.40 -7.42
C LEU A 258 31.95 -10.59 -6.98
N GLN A 259 31.35 -11.79 -6.91
CA GLN A 259 32.01 -13.03 -6.53
C GLN A 259 33.17 -13.39 -7.51
N GLU A 260 32.93 -13.23 -8.80
CA GLU A 260 33.93 -13.48 -9.83
C GLU A 260 35.16 -12.57 -9.74
N LYS A 261 35.00 -11.41 -9.10
CA LYS A 261 36.07 -10.44 -8.80
C LYS A 261 36.69 -10.59 -7.41
N GLY A 262 36.34 -11.67 -6.69
CA GLY A 262 36.94 -12.04 -5.42
C GLY A 262 36.29 -11.41 -4.19
N VAL A 263 35.15 -10.73 -4.35
CA VAL A 263 34.36 -10.22 -3.23
C VAL A 263 33.53 -11.36 -2.61
N SER A 264 33.51 -11.47 -1.28
CA SER A 264 32.62 -12.39 -0.59
C SER A 264 31.19 -11.89 -0.65
N VAL A 265 30.24 -12.77 -0.91
CA VAL A 265 28.83 -12.38 -1.11
C VAL A 265 27.89 -13.28 -0.33
N CYS A 266 26.73 -12.72 0.02
CA CYS A 266 25.60 -13.45 0.60
C CYS A 266 24.28 -12.86 0.09
N GLY A 267 23.43 -13.68 -0.51
CA GLY A 267 22.06 -13.32 -0.83
C GLY A 267 21.11 -13.58 0.34
N VAL A 268 20.06 -12.77 0.44
CA VAL A 268 18.90 -13.04 1.28
C VAL A 268 17.67 -13.03 0.38
N GLU A 269 17.01 -14.18 0.23
CA GLU A 269 15.91 -14.35 -0.73
C GLU A 269 14.76 -15.16 -0.11
N PRO A 270 13.54 -14.59 0.02
CA PRO A 270 12.41 -15.30 0.60
C PRO A 270 11.84 -16.39 -0.33
N ALA A 271 11.88 -16.22 -1.65
CA ALA A 271 11.36 -17.18 -2.59
C ALA A 271 12.23 -18.44 -2.65
N LYS A 272 11.67 -19.57 -2.26
CA LYS A 272 12.38 -20.85 -2.17
C LYS A 272 12.96 -21.31 -3.51
N ASN A 273 12.18 -21.12 -4.59
CA ASN A 273 12.60 -21.47 -5.94
C ASN A 273 13.80 -20.64 -6.40
N LEU A 274 13.84 -19.34 -6.06
CA LEU A 274 14.94 -18.44 -6.46
C LEU A 274 16.17 -18.63 -5.58
N SER A 275 15.99 -18.75 -4.25
CA SER A 275 17.09 -19.06 -3.34
C SER A 275 17.80 -20.37 -3.75
N TYR A 276 17.04 -21.40 -4.10
CA TYR A 276 17.60 -22.65 -4.61
C TYR A 276 18.37 -22.43 -5.93
N LEU A 277 17.84 -21.62 -6.86
CA LEU A 277 18.49 -21.32 -8.12
C LEU A 277 19.80 -20.54 -7.91
N ALA A 278 19.82 -19.55 -6.99
CA ALA A 278 21.02 -18.82 -6.62
C ALA A 278 22.11 -19.76 -6.08
N GLU A 279 21.76 -20.70 -5.22
CA GLU A 279 22.70 -21.72 -4.70
C GLU A 279 23.25 -22.62 -5.83
N GLN A 280 22.40 -23.02 -6.80
CA GLN A 280 22.86 -23.77 -7.97
C GLN A 280 23.83 -22.95 -8.83
N ASN A 281 23.69 -21.62 -8.87
CA ASN A 281 24.60 -20.70 -9.52
C ASN A 281 25.89 -20.46 -8.71
N GLY A 282 26.03 -21.07 -7.53
CA GLY A 282 27.17 -20.95 -6.63
C GLY A 282 27.17 -19.69 -5.77
N ILE A 283 26.02 -19.06 -5.58
CA ILE A 283 25.84 -17.88 -4.73
C ILE A 283 25.29 -18.31 -3.37
N PRO A 284 26.05 -18.14 -2.26
CA PRO A 284 25.56 -18.41 -0.91
C PRO A 284 24.32 -17.56 -0.63
N THR A 285 23.19 -18.21 -0.33
CA THR A 285 21.91 -17.52 -0.17
C THR A 285 21.17 -18.05 1.07
N ILE A 286 20.72 -17.14 1.93
CA ILE A 286 19.85 -17.42 3.07
C ILE A 286 18.40 -17.31 2.60
N ASN A 287 17.64 -18.43 2.70
CA ASN A 287 16.22 -18.40 2.39
C ASN A 287 15.45 -17.82 3.58
N GLY A 288 14.90 -16.61 3.42
CA GLY A 288 14.14 -15.91 4.44
C GLY A 288 13.92 -14.45 4.11
N TYR A 289 13.06 -13.83 4.89
CA TYR A 289 12.82 -12.37 4.80
C TYR A 289 13.88 -11.62 5.60
N PHE A 290 14.38 -10.52 5.04
CA PHE A 290 15.45 -9.73 5.67
C PHE A 290 14.97 -9.00 6.93
N GLU A 291 13.68 -8.80 7.11
CA GLU A 291 13.06 -8.25 8.32
C GLU A 291 13.10 -9.21 9.52
N ASP A 292 13.27 -10.51 9.29
CA ASP A 292 13.16 -11.53 10.33
C ASP A 292 14.49 -11.73 11.08
N ASP A 293 14.46 -11.66 12.41
CA ASP A 293 15.64 -11.85 13.26
C ASP A 293 16.31 -13.22 13.03
N SER A 294 15.53 -14.25 12.71
CA SER A 294 16.04 -15.59 12.38
C SER A 294 16.89 -15.61 11.12
N THR A 295 16.61 -14.74 10.15
CA THR A 295 17.39 -14.55 8.92
C THR A 295 18.66 -13.77 9.23
N ILE A 296 18.55 -12.64 9.89
CA ILE A 296 19.68 -11.78 10.26
C ILE A 296 20.71 -12.52 11.11
N SER A 297 20.26 -13.36 12.05
CA SER A 297 21.14 -14.14 12.91
C SER A 297 22.02 -15.15 12.17
N GLN A 298 21.74 -15.45 10.90
CA GLN A 298 22.53 -16.34 10.05
C GLN A 298 23.70 -15.62 9.37
N ILE A 299 23.63 -14.29 9.24
CA ILE A 299 24.72 -13.47 8.70
C ILE A 299 25.78 -13.30 9.80
N LYS A 300 26.96 -13.91 9.60
CA LYS A 300 28.00 -14.02 10.65
C LYS A 300 29.14 -13.03 10.50
N GLN A 301 29.22 -12.35 9.37
CA GLN A 301 30.26 -11.37 9.06
C GLN A 301 29.64 -9.99 8.89
N GLU A 302 30.31 -8.96 9.34
CA GLU A 302 29.88 -7.57 9.09
C GLU A 302 30.11 -7.20 7.62
N ALA A 303 29.10 -6.59 6.98
CA ALA A 303 29.10 -6.25 5.59
C ALA A 303 29.78 -4.91 5.31
N ASP A 304 30.58 -4.84 4.26
CA ASP A 304 31.07 -3.58 3.69
C ASP A 304 29.94 -2.86 2.95
N LEU A 305 29.10 -3.61 2.23
CA LEU A 305 27.88 -3.09 1.61
C LEU A 305 26.68 -3.99 1.92
N VAL A 306 25.54 -3.37 2.11
CA VAL A 306 24.21 -4.00 2.02
C VAL A 306 23.49 -3.36 0.85
N THR A 307 22.92 -4.17 -0.04
CA THR A 307 22.23 -3.69 -1.24
C THR A 307 20.78 -4.16 -1.27
N ALA A 308 19.92 -3.38 -1.92
CA ALA A 308 18.52 -3.72 -2.18
C ALA A 308 18.10 -3.16 -3.55
N PHE A 309 18.18 -3.98 -4.58
CA PHE A 309 17.85 -3.58 -5.95
C PHE A 309 16.40 -3.94 -6.28
N ASN A 310 15.54 -2.91 -6.41
CA ASN A 310 14.11 -3.05 -6.69
C ASN A 310 13.36 -3.94 -5.68
N VAL A 311 13.73 -3.86 -4.41
CA VAL A 311 13.17 -4.65 -3.30
C VAL A 311 12.73 -3.80 -2.13
N PHE A 312 13.44 -2.70 -1.84
CA PHE A 312 13.16 -1.87 -0.67
C PHE A 312 11.72 -1.33 -0.67
N ALA A 313 11.20 -0.97 -1.85
CA ALA A 313 9.81 -0.52 -2.02
C ALA A 313 8.76 -1.62 -1.78
N HIS A 314 9.16 -2.91 -1.83
CA HIS A 314 8.28 -4.05 -1.61
C HIS A 314 8.03 -4.36 -0.13
N SER A 315 8.82 -3.78 0.77
CA SER A 315 8.67 -4.02 2.20
C SER A 315 7.56 -3.18 2.82
N ASP A 316 6.77 -3.83 3.65
CA ASP A 316 5.79 -3.15 4.49
C ASP A 316 6.43 -2.50 5.72
N ASN A 317 7.66 -2.89 6.09
CA ASN A 317 8.39 -2.42 7.26
C ASN A 317 9.77 -1.86 6.90
N LEU A 318 9.79 -0.67 6.29
CA LEU A 318 11.02 0.02 5.88
C LEU A 318 11.98 0.28 7.03
N GLU A 319 11.43 0.56 8.23
CA GLU A 319 12.25 0.80 9.43
C GLU A 319 13.01 -0.47 9.84
N GLN A 320 12.36 -1.64 9.81
CA GLN A 320 13.02 -2.90 10.21
C GLN A 320 14.13 -3.29 9.22
N ILE A 321 13.89 -3.16 7.91
CA ILE A 321 14.95 -3.39 6.90
C ILE A 321 16.14 -2.47 7.16
N THR A 322 15.88 -1.17 7.34
CA THR A 322 16.97 -0.19 7.57
C THR A 322 17.72 -0.49 8.86
N ARG A 323 17.02 -0.85 9.93
CA ARG A 323 17.61 -1.23 11.22
C ARG A 323 18.48 -2.50 11.09
N ASN A 324 17.98 -3.50 10.40
CA ASN A 324 18.70 -4.74 10.17
C ASN A 324 19.92 -4.54 9.28
N ALA A 325 19.81 -3.73 8.22
CA ALA A 325 20.95 -3.35 7.39
C ALA A 325 22.04 -2.68 8.22
N PHE A 326 21.66 -1.69 9.06
CA PHE A 326 22.59 -1.02 9.95
C PHE A 326 23.25 -1.98 10.96
N GLN A 327 22.51 -2.96 11.46
CA GLN A 327 23.01 -3.94 12.44
C GLN A 327 24.11 -4.85 11.87
N ILE A 328 24.01 -5.23 10.59
CA ILE A 328 24.98 -6.14 9.94
C ILE A 328 26.11 -5.44 9.20
N MET A 329 26.04 -4.12 9.05
CA MET A 329 27.11 -3.36 8.39
C MET A 329 28.27 -3.05 9.33
N LYS A 330 29.47 -2.92 8.74
CA LYS A 330 30.61 -2.27 9.41
C LYS A 330 30.30 -0.81 9.72
N SER A 331 31.05 -0.22 10.62
CA SER A 331 30.88 1.19 11.03
C SER A 331 31.08 2.19 9.87
N ASP A 332 31.80 1.81 8.84
CA ASP A 332 32.07 2.54 7.59
C ASP A 332 31.37 1.92 6.38
N GLY A 333 30.47 0.95 6.62
CA GLY A 333 29.67 0.29 5.59
C GLY A 333 28.58 1.18 5.02
N CYS A 334 28.05 0.81 3.86
CA CYS A 334 27.01 1.54 3.15
C CYS A 334 25.79 0.67 2.86
N PHE A 335 24.58 1.27 2.99
CA PHE A 335 23.33 0.68 2.51
C PHE A 335 22.93 1.35 1.19
N ILE A 336 22.81 0.58 0.12
CA ILE A 336 22.53 1.05 -1.24
C ILE A 336 21.18 0.53 -1.68
N VAL A 337 20.33 1.43 -2.14
CA VAL A 337 18.96 1.12 -2.56
C VAL A 337 18.74 1.62 -3.98
N GLU A 338 18.25 0.73 -4.86
CA GLU A 338 17.71 1.08 -6.18
C GLU A 338 16.20 0.82 -6.16
N VAL A 339 15.42 1.84 -6.50
CA VAL A 339 13.96 1.77 -6.57
C VAL A 339 13.43 2.52 -7.78
N GLN A 340 12.21 2.18 -8.20
CA GLN A 340 11.51 2.90 -9.26
C GLN A 340 11.34 4.38 -8.87
N TYR A 341 11.58 5.28 -9.83
CA TYR A 341 11.41 6.72 -9.63
C TYR A 341 9.98 7.14 -9.95
N LEU A 342 9.15 7.27 -8.93
CA LEU A 342 7.72 7.57 -9.07
C LEU A 342 7.43 8.84 -9.88
N TYR A 343 8.29 9.86 -9.83
CA TYR A 343 8.10 11.08 -10.60
C TYR A 343 8.02 10.81 -12.11
N ASP A 344 8.86 9.93 -12.64
CA ASP A 344 8.82 9.55 -14.05
C ASP A 344 7.57 8.74 -14.37
N THR A 345 7.15 7.83 -13.48
CA THR A 345 5.88 7.10 -13.60
C THR A 345 4.68 8.05 -13.76
N LEU A 346 4.63 9.09 -12.92
CA LEU A 346 3.54 10.09 -12.98
C LEU A 346 3.65 11.00 -14.20
N LYS A 347 4.87 11.43 -14.56
CA LYS A 347 5.12 12.33 -15.69
C LYS A 347 4.84 11.67 -17.04
N GLU A 348 5.21 10.42 -17.18
CA GLU A 348 5.07 9.65 -18.43
C GLU A 348 3.78 8.84 -18.49
N VAL A 349 2.97 8.90 -17.41
CA VAL A 349 1.68 8.23 -17.29
C VAL A 349 1.79 6.71 -17.45
N THR A 350 2.87 6.13 -16.91
CA THR A 350 3.13 4.69 -16.92
C THR A 350 2.53 4.00 -15.69
N PHE A 351 1.23 4.22 -15.43
CA PHE A 351 0.51 3.71 -14.26
C PHE A 351 0.39 2.17 -14.23
N ASP A 352 0.61 1.50 -15.34
CA ASP A 352 0.73 0.06 -15.47
C ASP A 352 1.92 -0.54 -14.71
N ASN A 353 2.85 0.31 -14.23
CA ASN A 353 3.91 -0.09 -13.31
C ASN A 353 3.46 -0.05 -11.83
N ILE A 354 2.23 0.32 -11.53
CA ILE A 354 1.68 0.31 -10.17
C ILE A 354 0.98 -1.03 -9.96
N TYR A 355 1.49 -1.87 -9.07
CA TYR A 355 0.90 -3.15 -8.65
C TYR A 355 1.26 -3.45 -7.19
N HIS A 356 0.74 -4.54 -6.61
CA HIS A 356 0.73 -4.75 -5.16
C HIS A 356 2.12 -4.97 -4.53
N GLU A 357 3.15 -5.14 -5.30
CA GLU A 357 4.53 -5.29 -4.83
C GLU A 357 5.23 -3.94 -4.58
N HIS A 358 4.70 -2.87 -5.13
CA HIS A 358 5.36 -1.54 -5.08
C HIS A 358 4.56 -0.53 -4.28
#